data_b1b1d27e5d463fb169c95aa84be504d0
#
_entry.id   b1b1d27e5d463fb169c95aa84be504d0
#
_cell.length_a   1.000
_cell.length_b   1.000
_cell.length_c   1.000
_cell.angle_alpha   90.00
_cell.angle_beta   90.00
_cell.angle_gamma   90.00
#
_symmetry.space_group_name_H-M   'P 1'
#
loop_
_entity.id
_entity.type
_entity.pdbx_description
1 polymer ?
#
loop_
_entity_poly.entity_id
_entity_poly.type
_entity_poly.pdbx_seq_one_letter_code
_entity_poly.pdbx_strand_id
1 'polypeptide(L)'
;MTSARVCLGVLLSLPIAVGAQGYGSHEDSGARRAGADAAVTLPAYPIAENYLPFEVNPVTPFTFFIDAKSISVTDGVVRFTLIAKSPHGAQNVSYEGIRCADEMYRVYAYGRDDHTWLKLRDSRWRPIPVDPRNSQRNVLYDNYFCPTSSADVRNVQDAVNALKRGGNPGASTNY
;
A
#
# COMPACT_ATOMS: atom_id res chain seq x y z
N MET A 1 53.45 -68.54 -37.90
CA MET A 1 53.82 -68.00 -36.57
C MET A 1 53.65 -66.54 -36.63
N THR A 2 52.52 -66.04 -36.25
CA THR A 2 52.17 -64.61 -36.37
C THR A 2 51.47 -64.17 -35.08
N SER A 3 52.18 -63.42 -34.25
CA SER A 3 51.68 -62.94 -32.96
C SER A 3 50.77 -61.74 -33.15
N ALA A 4 49.53 -61.85 -32.72
CA ALA A 4 48.57 -60.73 -32.63
C ALA A 4 48.79 -59.97 -31.34
N ARG A 5 49.10 -58.67 -31.43
CA ARG A 5 49.12 -57.72 -30.29
C ARG A 5 47.74 -57.12 -30.12
N VAL A 6 47.13 -57.43 -29.00
CA VAL A 6 45.87 -56.79 -28.56
C VAL A 6 46.22 -55.45 -27.86
N CYS A 7 45.80 -54.32 -28.42
CA CYS A 7 45.84 -53.03 -27.77
C CYS A 7 44.60 -52.86 -26.92
N LEU A 8 44.80 -52.80 -25.61
CA LEU A 8 43.76 -52.53 -24.63
C LEU A 8 43.61 -50.95 -24.50
N GLY A 9 42.59 -50.42 -25.12
CA GLY A 9 42.24 -49.00 -24.99
C GLY A 9 41.52 -48.74 -23.70
N VAL A 10 42.15 -47.98 -22.81
CA VAL A 10 41.53 -47.45 -21.58
C VAL A 10 40.73 -46.20 -21.93
N LEU A 11 39.41 -46.31 -21.89
CA LEU A 11 38.49 -45.16 -21.98
C LEU A 11 38.44 -44.47 -20.62
N LEU A 12 39.11 -43.29 -20.51
CA LEU A 12 38.92 -42.38 -19.37
C LEU A 12 37.59 -41.66 -19.56
N SER A 13 36.60 -42.03 -18.77
CA SER A 13 35.35 -41.26 -18.60
C SER A 13 35.57 -40.11 -17.63
N LEU A 14 35.62 -38.86 -18.14
CA LEU A 14 35.59 -37.66 -17.36
C LEU A 14 34.15 -37.40 -16.89
N PRO A 15 33.90 -37.17 -15.60
CA PRO A 15 32.58 -36.72 -15.13
C PRO A 15 32.35 -35.27 -15.55
N ILE A 16 31.31 -34.99 -16.32
CA ILE A 16 30.82 -33.66 -16.60
C ILE A 16 30.12 -33.19 -15.33
N ALA A 17 30.73 -32.26 -14.58
CA ALA A 17 30.07 -31.55 -13.50
C ALA A 17 29.05 -30.59 -14.13
N VAL A 18 27.77 -30.96 -14.10
CA VAL A 18 26.67 -30.05 -14.38
C VAL A 18 26.59 -29.06 -13.22
N GLY A 19 27.13 -27.87 -13.43
CA GLY A 19 26.95 -26.76 -12.51
C GLY A 19 25.46 -26.42 -12.45
N ALA A 20 24.81 -26.74 -11.33
CA ALA A 20 23.51 -26.21 -11.01
C ALA A 20 23.68 -24.68 -10.86
N GLN A 21 23.30 -23.93 -11.89
CA GLN A 21 23.14 -22.50 -11.80
C GLN A 21 22.00 -22.28 -10.80
N GLY A 22 22.36 -21.86 -9.58
CA GLY A 22 21.39 -21.43 -8.59
C GLY A 22 20.53 -20.35 -9.23
N TYR A 23 19.26 -20.65 -9.42
CA TYR A 23 18.23 -19.65 -9.68
C TYR A 23 18.27 -18.72 -8.48
N GLY A 24 18.84 -17.53 -8.69
CA GLY A 24 18.86 -16.49 -7.66
C GLY A 24 17.41 -16.25 -7.23
N SER A 25 17.07 -16.73 -6.05
CA SER A 25 15.87 -16.30 -5.38
C SER A 25 15.98 -14.78 -5.30
N HIS A 26 15.14 -14.08 -6.08
CA HIS A 26 14.82 -12.70 -5.81
C HIS A 26 14.30 -12.68 -4.38
N GLU A 27 15.21 -12.51 -3.43
CA GLU A 27 14.83 -12.23 -2.06
C GLU A 27 14.01 -10.95 -2.09
N ASP A 28 12.74 -11.17 -1.89
CA ASP A 28 11.67 -10.22 -1.88
C ASP A 28 12.05 -9.05 -0.95
N SER A 29 12.52 -7.94 -1.56
CA SER A 29 12.75 -6.68 -0.84
C SER A 29 11.45 -6.16 -0.18
N GLY A 30 10.30 -6.75 -0.49
CA GLY A 30 9.02 -6.58 0.20
C GLY A 30 9.03 -7.10 1.64
N ALA A 31 9.77 -8.18 1.94
CA ALA A 31 9.79 -8.78 3.28
C ALA A 31 10.47 -7.86 4.32
N ARG A 32 11.52 -7.11 3.92
CA ARG A 32 12.17 -6.13 4.80
C ARG A 32 11.31 -4.91 5.08
N ARG A 33 10.45 -4.49 4.14
CA ARG A 33 9.51 -3.38 4.30
C ARG A 33 8.26 -3.78 5.08
N ALA A 34 7.84 -5.05 5.03
CA ALA A 34 6.75 -5.58 5.85
C ALA A 34 7.06 -5.57 7.35
N GLY A 35 8.34 -5.66 7.74
CA GLY A 35 8.76 -5.63 9.13
C GLY A 35 8.57 -4.27 9.83
N ALA A 36 8.68 -3.15 9.10
CA ALA A 36 8.49 -1.81 9.66
C ALA A 36 7.03 -1.52 10.06
N ASP A 37 6.07 -2.16 9.40
CA ASP A 37 4.64 -1.97 9.67
C ASP A 37 4.04 -2.96 10.69
N ALA A 38 4.82 -3.93 11.16
CA ALA A 38 4.33 -4.96 12.10
C ALA A 38 3.88 -4.37 13.46
N ALA A 39 4.30 -3.17 13.79
CA ALA A 39 4.05 -2.49 15.06
C ALA A 39 3.11 -1.28 14.94
N VAL A 40 2.28 -1.19 13.87
CA VAL A 40 1.35 -0.06 13.73
C VAL A 40 0.34 -0.06 14.89
N THR A 41 0.38 1.04 15.66
CA THR A 41 -0.60 1.32 16.71
C THR A 41 -1.87 1.86 16.07
N LEU A 42 -3.01 1.26 16.38
CA LEU A 42 -4.30 1.76 15.91
C LEU A 42 -4.66 3.05 16.66
N PRO A 43 -5.22 4.05 15.97
CA PRO A 43 -5.66 5.29 16.62
C PRO A 43 -6.91 5.05 17.48
N ALA A 44 -7.30 6.09 18.25
CA ALA A 44 -8.62 6.12 18.84
C ALA A 44 -9.69 5.97 17.75
N TYR A 45 -10.84 5.40 18.09
CA TYR A 45 -11.96 5.31 17.15
C TYR A 45 -12.41 6.72 16.74
N PRO A 46 -12.70 6.95 15.44
CA PRO A 46 -12.98 8.29 14.94
C PRO A 46 -14.29 8.85 15.48
N ILE A 47 -14.31 10.16 15.72
CA ILE A 47 -15.50 10.92 16.13
C ILE A 47 -15.78 12.02 15.12
N ALA A 48 -17.05 12.37 14.95
CA ALA A 48 -17.51 13.24 13.86
C ALA A 48 -16.88 14.65 13.88
N GLU A 49 -16.54 15.16 15.07
CA GLU A 49 -15.92 16.48 15.28
C GLU A 49 -14.55 16.60 14.59
N ASN A 50 -13.89 15.48 14.30
CA ASN A 50 -12.58 15.44 13.66
C ASN A 50 -12.65 15.16 12.15
N TYR A 51 -13.84 14.99 11.58
CA TYR A 51 -14.00 14.60 10.18
C TYR A 51 -13.66 15.76 9.24
N LEU A 52 -12.74 15.52 8.32
CA LEU A 52 -12.44 16.38 7.20
C LEU A 52 -13.03 15.74 5.94
N PRO A 53 -13.99 16.37 5.27
CA PRO A 53 -14.56 15.83 4.03
C PRO A 53 -13.54 15.93 2.88
N PHE A 54 -13.67 15.03 1.93
CA PHE A 54 -12.97 15.14 0.64
C PHE A 54 -13.85 14.63 -0.49
N GLU A 55 -13.73 15.28 -1.64
CA GLU A 55 -14.51 14.96 -2.83
C GLU A 55 -13.85 13.80 -3.60
N VAL A 56 -14.67 12.84 -4.01
CA VAL A 56 -14.19 11.69 -4.78
C VAL A 56 -14.69 11.76 -6.21
N ASN A 57 -16.00 11.69 -6.41
CA ASN A 57 -16.62 11.61 -7.72
C ASN A 57 -18.11 11.98 -7.56
N PRO A 58 -18.67 12.87 -8.40
CA PRO A 58 -20.06 13.28 -8.30
C PRO A 58 -21.07 12.14 -8.53
N VAL A 59 -20.63 11.01 -9.11
CA VAL A 59 -21.52 9.85 -9.36
C VAL A 59 -21.63 8.93 -8.15
N THR A 60 -20.68 8.97 -7.20
CA THR A 60 -20.78 8.14 -5.99
C THR A 60 -21.84 8.66 -5.03
N PRO A 61 -22.72 7.79 -4.50
CA PRO A 61 -23.68 8.21 -3.49
C PRO A 61 -23.08 8.36 -2.09
N PHE A 62 -21.80 7.97 -1.91
CA PHE A 62 -21.14 8.02 -0.61
C PHE A 62 -20.48 9.38 -0.37
N THR A 63 -20.50 9.83 0.87
CA THR A 63 -19.68 10.94 1.36
C THR A 63 -18.48 10.37 2.08
N PHE A 64 -17.30 10.94 1.81
CA PHE A 64 -16.04 10.46 2.35
C PHE A 64 -15.41 11.47 3.30
N PHE A 65 -14.80 10.95 4.38
CA PHE A 65 -14.12 11.76 5.37
C PHE A 65 -12.82 11.09 5.81
N ILE A 66 -11.88 11.92 6.25
CA ILE A 66 -10.69 11.49 6.98
C ILE A 66 -10.79 12.04 8.40
N ASP A 67 -10.54 11.19 9.40
CA ASP A 67 -10.38 11.66 10.78
C ASP A 67 -9.01 12.36 10.93
N ALA A 68 -9.05 13.66 11.12
CA ALA A 68 -7.85 14.50 11.23
C ALA A 68 -6.90 14.07 12.37
N LYS A 69 -7.43 13.51 13.45
CA LYS A 69 -6.66 13.07 14.63
C LYS A 69 -5.94 11.74 14.41
N SER A 70 -6.38 10.96 13.45
CA SER A 70 -5.77 9.66 13.12
C SER A 70 -4.60 9.78 12.13
N ILE A 71 -4.40 10.97 11.51
CA ILE A 71 -3.37 11.14 10.49
C ILE A 71 -1.98 11.04 11.10
N SER A 72 -1.14 10.23 10.48
CA SER A 72 0.30 10.18 10.74
C SER A 72 1.07 10.07 9.43
N VAL A 73 2.25 10.68 9.38
CA VAL A 73 3.17 10.62 8.23
C VAL A 73 4.52 10.18 8.75
N THR A 74 4.89 8.95 8.42
CA THR A 74 6.12 8.33 8.91
C THR A 74 6.64 7.34 7.87
N ASP A 75 7.92 7.32 7.63
CA ASP A 75 8.61 6.39 6.71
C ASP A 75 8.02 6.41 5.29
N GLY A 76 7.60 7.58 4.79
CA GLY A 76 6.99 7.74 3.47
C GLY A 76 5.57 7.17 3.36
N VAL A 77 4.92 6.87 4.49
CA VAL A 77 3.55 6.37 4.55
C VAL A 77 2.65 7.39 5.22
N VAL A 78 1.59 7.78 4.55
CA VAL A 78 0.48 8.55 5.12
C VAL A 78 -0.55 7.56 5.65
N ARG A 79 -0.75 7.51 6.99
CA ARG A 79 -1.77 6.66 7.62
C ARG A 79 -2.91 7.52 8.09
N PHE A 80 -4.13 7.00 7.97
CA PHE A 80 -5.36 7.76 8.29
C PHE A 80 -6.54 6.82 8.53
N THR A 81 -7.55 7.32 9.23
CA THR A 81 -8.86 6.66 9.29
C THR A 81 -9.75 7.24 8.20
N LEU A 82 -10.21 6.36 7.31
CA LEU A 82 -11.18 6.65 6.26
C LEU A 82 -12.58 6.30 6.75
N ILE A 83 -13.52 7.21 6.55
CA ILE A 83 -14.95 7.00 6.81
C ILE A 83 -15.71 7.18 5.49
N ALA A 84 -16.40 6.13 5.04
CA ALA A 84 -17.32 6.19 3.91
C ALA A 84 -18.76 6.10 4.44
N LYS A 85 -19.51 7.19 4.29
CA LYS A 85 -20.90 7.30 4.78
C LYS A 85 -21.89 7.16 3.63
N SER A 86 -22.78 6.19 3.74
CA SER A 86 -23.86 5.99 2.78
C SER A 86 -24.97 7.05 2.93
N PRO A 87 -25.82 7.26 1.91
CA PRO A 87 -27.00 8.14 2.01
C PRO A 87 -27.98 7.76 3.14
N HIS A 88 -27.98 6.48 3.52
CA HIS A 88 -28.84 5.97 4.60
C HIS A 88 -28.17 6.01 5.98
N GLY A 89 -27.01 6.64 6.09
CA GLY A 89 -26.31 6.85 7.36
C GLY A 89 -25.37 5.72 7.81
N ALA A 90 -25.37 4.58 7.13
CA ALA A 90 -24.39 3.52 7.44
C ALA A 90 -22.97 4.01 7.15
N GLN A 91 -22.04 3.65 8.04
CA GLN A 91 -20.63 4.04 7.92
C GLN A 91 -19.74 2.81 7.79
N ASN A 92 -18.84 2.85 6.79
CA ASN A 92 -17.71 1.94 6.72
C ASN A 92 -16.48 2.70 7.20
N VAL A 93 -15.85 2.20 8.25
CA VAL A 93 -14.66 2.80 8.84
C VAL A 93 -13.48 1.87 8.62
N SER A 94 -12.33 2.41 8.16
CA SER A 94 -11.09 1.66 8.01
C SER A 94 -9.90 2.51 8.42
N TYR A 95 -8.88 1.87 9.03
CA TYR A 95 -7.57 2.46 9.24
C TYR A 95 -6.64 1.98 8.14
N GLU A 96 -6.16 2.92 7.34
CA GLU A 96 -5.42 2.65 6.11
C GLU A 96 -4.10 3.39 6.05
N GLY A 97 -3.24 2.99 5.11
CA GLY A 97 -2.03 3.71 4.75
C GLY A 97 -1.86 3.80 3.25
N ILE A 98 -1.34 4.93 2.77
CA ILE A 98 -0.90 5.15 1.39
C ILE A 98 0.61 5.41 1.42
N ARG A 99 1.34 4.73 0.54
CA ARG A 99 2.77 4.90 0.32
C ARG A 99 2.97 5.51 -1.05
N CYS A 100 3.44 6.77 -1.06
CA CYS A 100 3.55 7.56 -2.29
C CYS A 100 4.61 7.01 -3.24
N ALA A 101 5.71 6.46 -2.72
CA ALA A 101 6.86 6.05 -3.52
C ALA A 101 6.58 4.96 -4.57
N ASP A 102 5.59 4.13 -4.35
CA ASP A 102 5.26 2.96 -5.18
C ASP A 102 3.75 2.74 -5.40
N GLU A 103 2.94 3.77 -5.16
CA GLU A 103 1.48 3.78 -5.43
C GLU A 103 0.73 2.63 -4.76
N MET A 104 1.08 2.36 -3.49
CA MET A 104 0.52 1.24 -2.76
C MET A 104 -0.38 1.74 -1.62
N TYR A 105 -1.43 0.98 -1.34
CA TYR A 105 -2.24 1.14 -0.14
C TYR A 105 -2.23 -0.11 0.73
N ARG A 106 -2.58 0.06 2.00
CA ARG A 106 -2.73 -1.02 2.97
C ARG A 106 -3.87 -0.72 3.93
N VAL A 107 -4.69 -1.73 4.22
CA VAL A 107 -5.71 -1.65 5.27
C VAL A 107 -5.17 -2.37 6.49
N TYR A 108 -5.10 -1.69 7.63
CA TYR A 108 -4.63 -2.26 8.90
C TYR A 108 -5.77 -2.82 9.74
N ALA A 109 -6.91 -2.13 9.75
CA ALA A 109 -8.06 -2.51 10.55
C ALA A 109 -9.37 -1.97 9.93
N TYR A 110 -10.46 -2.63 10.25
CA TYR A 110 -11.82 -2.14 10.01
C TYR A 110 -12.49 -1.75 11.33
N GLY A 111 -13.31 -0.71 11.29
CA GLY A 111 -14.19 -0.34 12.39
C GLY A 111 -15.37 -1.29 12.51
N ARG A 112 -15.83 -1.49 13.73
CA ARG A 112 -17.05 -2.24 14.08
C ARG A 112 -18.13 -1.30 14.58
N ASP A 113 -19.36 -1.76 14.61
CA ASP A 113 -20.52 -0.99 15.08
C ASP A 113 -20.44 -0.65 16.58
N ASP A 114 -19.68 -1.42 17.35
CA ASP A 114 -19.42 -1.17 18.78
C ASP A 114 -18.28 -0.15 19.00
N HIS A 115 -17.84 0.54 17.93
CA HIS A 115 -16.73 1.50 17.94
C HIS A 115 -15.38 0.90 18.36
N THR A 116 -15.16 -0.37 18.10
CA THR A 116 -13.86 -1.05 18.26
C THR A 116 -13.21 -1.35 16.92
N TRP A 117 -11.91 -1.68 16.95
CA TRP A 117 -11.16 -2.05 15.77
C TRP A 117 -11.07 -3.55 15.58
N LEU A 118 -11.36 -4.02 14.38
CA LEU A 118 -11.01 -5.36 13.91
C LEU A 118 -9.67 -5.29 13.18
N LYS A 119 -8.59 -5.61 13.88
CA LYS A 119 -7.26 -5.66 13.26
C LYS A 119 -7.16 -6.80 12.27
N LEU A 120 -6.66 -6.53 11.06
CA LEU A 120 -6.45 -7.54 10.04
C LEU A 120 -5.19 -8.37 10.34
N ARG A 121 -5.32 -9.70 10.32
CA ARG A 121 -4.19 -10.63 10.48
C ARG A 121 -3.28 -10.66 9.25
N ASP A 122 -3.88 -10.58 8.06
CA ASP A 122 -3.19 -10.59 6.77
C ASP A 122 -3.37 -9.23 6.07
N SER A 123 -2.77 -8.21 6.67
CA SER A 123 -2.73 -6.88 6.11
C SER A 123 -1.51 -6.75 5.21
N ARG A 124 -1.71 -6.58 3.90
CA ARG A 124 -0.64 -6.49 2.88
C ARG A 124 -0.74 -5.20 2.09
N TRP A 125 0.40 -4.72 1.60
CA TRP A 125 0.44 -3.67 0.61
C TRP A 125 -0.12 -4.17 -0.71
N ARG A 126 -0.95 -3.35 -1.35
CA ARG A 126 -1.59 -3.63 -2.64
C ARG A 126 -1.47 -2.40 -3.53
N PRO A 127 -1.32 -2.56 -4.86
CA PRO A 127 -1.40 -1.44 -5.78
C PRO A 127 -2.71 -0.68 -5.60
N ILE A 128 -2.68 0.64 -5.69
CA ILE A 128 -3.90 1.45 -5.72
C ILE A 128 -4.62 1.12 -7.03
N PRO A 129 -5.84 0.57 -6.99
CA PRO A 129 -6.53 0.16 -8.21
C PRO A 129 -7.04 1.37 -8.98
N VAL A 130 -6.82 1.41 -10.27
CA VAL A 130 -7.47 2.35 -11.19
C VAL A 130 -8.88 1.81 -11.51
N ASP A 131 -9.75 1.81 -10.50
CA ASP A 131 -11.14 1.32 -10.61
C ASP A 131 -12.09 2.41 -10.10
N PRO A 132 -13.09 2.83 -10.89
CA PRO A 132 -14.07 3.81 -10.46
C PRO A 132 -14.78 3.47 -9.15
N ARG A 133 -14.90 2.18 -8.80
CA ARG A 133 -15.49 1.72 -7.54
C ARG A 133 -14.60 1.92 -6.30
N ASN A 134 -13.30 2.10 -6.50
CA ASN A 134 -12.31 2.36 -5.45
C ASN A 134 -11.63 3.71 -5.65
N SER A 135 -12.33 4.64 -6.29
CA SER A 135 -11.80 5.96 -6.66
C SER A 135 -11.36 6.81 -5.46
N GLN A 136 -11.89 6.56 -4.24
CA GLN A 136 -11.47 7.30 -3.05
C GLN A 136 -9.97 7.19 -2.74
N ARG A 137 -9.34 6.03 -2.98
CA ARG A 137 -7.89 5.85 -2.75
C ARG A 137 -7.06 6.51 -3.83
N ASN A 138 -7.51 6.43 -5.09
CA ASN A 138 -6.88 7.15 -6.20
C ASN A 138 -6.92 8.65 -5.95
N VAL A 139 -8.09 9.16 -5.59
CA VAL A 139 -8.26 10.59 -5.31
C VAL A 139 -7.40 11.04 -4.14
N LEU A 140 -7.35 10.26 -3.04
CA LEU A 140 -6.45 10.58 -1.92
C LEU A 140 -4.99 10.58 -2.34
N TYR A 141 -4.58 9.63 -3.18
CA TYR A 141 -3.24 9.56 -3.72
C TYR A 141 -2.96 10.76 -4.64
N ASP A 142 -3.71 10.89 -5.74
CA ASP A 142 -3.42 11.85 -6.82
C ASP A 142 -3.66 13.31 -6.41
N ASN A 143 -4.74 13.56 -5.64
CA ASN A 143 -5.20 14.94 -5.42
C ASN A 143 -4.86 15.47 -4.03
N TYR A 144 -4.56 14.61 -3.06
CA TYR A 144 -4.37 15.05 -1.68
C TYR A 144 -2.99 14.75 -1.12
N PHE A 145 -2.50 13.51 -1.21
CA PHE A 145 -1.33 13.08 -0.47
C PHE A 145 -0.05 12.96 -1.31
N CYS A 146 -0.16 12.49 -2.56
CA CYS A 146 0.97 12.14 -3.40
C CYS A 146 0.86 12.71 -4.83
N PRO A 147 0.49 13.98 -5.04
CA PRO A 147 0.20 14.50 -6.39
C PRO A 147 1.42 14.53 -7.30
N THR A 148 2.60 14.75 -6.74
CA THR A 148 3.90 14.69 -7.43
C THR A 148 4.98 14.48 -6.36
N SER A 149 6.10 13.87 -6.70
CA SER A 149 7.19 13.61 -5.76
C SER A 149 7.73 14.85 -5.03
N SER A 150 7.55 16.05 -5.61
CA SER A 150 7.94 17.33 -5.00
C SER A 150 6.86 17.93 -4.09
N ALA A 151 5.59 17.53 -4.27
CA ALA A 151 4.43 18.05 -3.55
C ALA A 151 3.79 17.00 -2.64
N ASP A 152 4.39 15.82 -2.50
CA ASP A 152 3.95 14.81 -1.54
C ASP A 152 3.91 15.38 -0.12
N VAL A 153 2.89 14.97 0.64
CA VAL A 153 2.78 15.38 2.04
C VAL A 153 3.94 14.79 2.85
N ARG A 154 4.61 15.63 3.64
CA ARG A 154 5.80 15.26 4.43
C ARG A 154 5.52 15.16 5.92
N ASN A 155 4.41 15.71 6.36
CA ASN A 155 3.99 15.74 7.76
C ASN A 155 2.47 15.81 7.87
N VAL A 156 1.96 15.65 9.10
CA VAL A 156 0.53 15.69 9.40
C VAL A 156 -0.13 17.00 8.97
N GLN A 157 0.57 18.13 9.16
CA GLN A 157 0.00 19.44 8.83
C GLN A 157 -0.20 19.61 7.32
N ASP A 158 0.70 19.10 6.49
CA ASP A 158 0.55 19.11 5.02
C ASP A 158 -0.70 18.35 4.61
N ALA A 159 -0.90 17.13 5.16
CA ALA A 159 -2.07 16.29 4.87
C ALA A 159 -3.38 16.97 5.31
N VAL A 160 -3.43 17.52 6.52
CA VAL A 160 -4.59 18.25 7.03
C VAL A 160 -4.89 19.48 6.16
N ASN A 161 -3.85 20.23 5.75
CA ASN A 161 -4.01 21.40 4.90
C ASN A 161 -4.51 21.04 3.50
N ALA A 162 -4.04 19.92 2.91
CA ALA A 162 -4.55 19.43 1.63
C ALA A 162 -6.05 19.10 1.73
N LEU A 163 -6.47 18.38 2.76
CA LEU A 163 -7.87 18.04 3.00
C LEU A 163 -8.75 19.31 3.22
N LYS A 164 -8.30 20.25 4.03
CA LYS A 164 -9.04 21.50 4.29
C LYS A 164 -9.19 22.40 3.08
N ARG A 165 -8.25 22.35 2.13
CA ARG A 165 -8.30 23.13 0.89
C ARG A 165 -9.04 22.46 -0.25
N GLY A 166 -9.49 21.20 -0.08
CA GLY A 166 -10.11 20.43 -1.14
C GLY A 166 -9.10 19.87 -2.14
N GLY A 167 -7.82 19.83 -1.81
CA GLY A 167 -6.75 19.28 -2.62
C GLY A 167 -5.36 19.81 -2.27
N ASN A 168 -4.34 19.14 -2.75
CA ASN A 168 -2.96 19.59 -2.66
C ASN A 168 -2.68 20.57 -3.81
N PRO A 169 -2.04 21.74 -3.56
CA PRO A 169 -1.72 22.71 -4.62
C PRO A 169 -0.85 22.17 -5.76
N GLY A 170 -0.11 21.08 -5.51
CA GLY A 170 0.70 20.39 -6.53
C GLY A 170 -0.08 19.38 -7.36
N ALA A 171 -1.34 19.12 -7.06
CA ALA A 171 -2.17 18.20 -7.84
C ALA A 171 -2.48 18.81 -9.22
N SER A 172 -2.33 17.98 -10.27
CA SER A 172 -2.81 18.36 -11.60
C SER A 172 -4.33 18.40 -11.58
N THR A 173 -4.94 19.56 -11.78
CA THR A 173 -6.39 19.72 -11.95
C THR A 173 -6.81 19.18 -13.31
N ASN A 174 -6.76 17.86 -13.48
CA ASN A 174 -7.33 17.19 -14.64
C ASN A 174 -8.75 16.73 -14.26
N TYR A 175 -9.70 17.64 -14.40
CA TYR A 175 -11.14 17.36 -14.45
C TYR A 175 -11.65 17.60 -15.85
#